data_c2f28c606a504db9adfacab0bd386a1d
#
_entry.id   c2f28c606a504db9adfacab0bd386a1d
#
_cell.length_a   1.000
_cell.length_b   1.000
_cell.length_c   1.000
_cell.angle_alpha   90.00
_cell.angle_beta   90.00
_cell.angle_gamma   90.00
#
_symmetry.space_group_name_H-M   'P 1'
#
loop_
_entity.id
_entity.type
_entity.pdbx_description
1 polymer ?
#
loop_
_entity_poly.entity_id
_entity_poly.type
_entity_poly.pdbx_seq_one_letter_code
_entity_poly.pdbx_strand_id
1 'polypeptide(L)'
;RYYLFLVVAIVCFVLVRNLVHSRAGRSIIAIRDNETAAEGSGINVPAAKVITFGISAALAGVGGSLLALYNTRVSSGSFTLTLSLNILVAVVIGGTPSILGPAIGAIFLNVFTDVITPELPNDVKSVTPLILGALLVVLMLVAPGGIVGLYRQTVARIAGRRAASATAADTPVPTAP
;
A
#
# COMPACT_ATOMS: atom_id res chain seq x y z
N ARG A 1 -11.65 -23.93 -2.52
CA ARG A 1 -11.80 -22.50 -2.90
C ARG A 1 -10.75 -21.62 -2.24
N TYR A 2 -10.56 -21.70 -0.92
CA TYR A 2 -9.57 -20.90 -0.18
C TYR A 2 -8.16 -20.98 -0.78
N TYR A 3 -7.64 -22.17 -1.04
CA TYR A 3 -6.31 -22.37 -1.64
C TYR A 3 -6.20 -21.75 -3.03
N LEU A 4 -7.26 -21.73 -3.83
CA LEU A 4 -7.27 -21.10 -5.14
C LEU A 4 -7.09 -19.57 -5.00
N PHE A 5 -7.85 -18.92 -4.11
CA PHE A 5 -7.71 -17.49 -3.85
C PHE A 5 -6.31 -17.15 -3.36
N LEU A 6 -5.77 -17.97 -2.46
CA LEU A 6 -4.43 -17.77 -1.90
C LEU A 6 -3.34 -17.90 -2.97
N VAL A 7 -3.42 -18.92 -3.83
CA VAL A 7 -2.46 -19.12 -4.93
C VAL A 7 -2.52 -17.96 -5.91
N VAL A 8 -3.71 -17.54 -6.33
CA VAL A 8 -3.86 -16.41 -7.26
C VAL A 8 -3.33 -15.12 -6.64
N ALA A 9 -3.61 -14.86 -5.37
CA ALA A 9 -3.10 -13.70 -4.66
C ALA A 9 -1.57 -13.71 -4.58
N ILE A 10 -0.95 -14.84 -4.27
CA ILE A 10 0.52 -14.99 -4.26
C ILE A 10 1.10 -14.77 -5.66
N VAL A 11 0.50 -15.35 -6.70
CA VAL A 11 0.96 -15.16 -8.08
C VAL A 11 0.89 -13.70 -8.49
N CYS A 12 -0.24 -13.02 -8.25
CA CYS A 12 -0.38 -11.60 -8.53
C CYS A 12 0.64 -10.76 -7.75
N PHE A 13 0.87 -11.08 -6.48
CA PHE A 13 1.86 -10.39 -5.66
C PHE A 13 3.28 -10.55 -6.20
N VAL A 14 3.67 -11.77 -6.59
CA VAL A 14 4.98 -12.06 -7.19
C VAL A 14 5.14 -11.34 -8.52
N LEU A 15 4.10 -11.32 -9.37
CA LEU A 15 4.11 -10.60 -10.65
C LEU A 15 4.32 -9.09 -10.44
N VAL A 16 3.56 -8.47 -9.53
CA VAL A 16 3.72 -7.04 -9.21
C VAL A 16 5.11 -6.74 -8.65
N ARG A 17 5.59 -7.58 -7.73
CA ARG A 17 6.93 -7.44 -7.18
C ARG A 17 8.00 -7.50 -8.27
N ASN A 18 7.90 -8.45 -9.16
CA ASN A 18 8.84 -8.63 -10.27
C ASN A 18 8.78 -7.45 -11.25
N LEU A 19 7.57 -6.96 -11.53
CA LEU A 19 7.36 -5.77 -12.35
C LEU A 19 8.02 -4.53 -11.75
N VAL A 20 7.82 -4.26 -10.46
CA VAL A 20 8.41 -3.09 -9.78
C VAL A 20 9.94 -3.14 -9.77
N HIS A 21 10.54 -4.32 -9.67
CA HIS A 21 12.00 -4.48 -9.72
C HIS A 21 12.59 -4.54 -11.14
N SER A 22 11.74 -4.59 -12.17
CA SER A 22 12.14 -4.61 -13.58
C SER A 22 12.64 -3.24 -14.07
N ARG A 23 13.13 -3.19 -15.31
CA ARG A 23 13.49 -1.92 -15.97
C ARG A 23 12.28 -1.00 -16.11
N ALA A 24 11.11 -1.56 -16.46
CA ALA A 24 9.86 -0.82 -16.55
C ALA A 24 9.44 -0.23 -15.19
N GLY A 25 9.55 -1.00 -14.10
CA GLY A 25 9.26 -0.51 -12.75
C GLY A 25 10.13 0.67 -12.34
N ARG A 26 11.42 0.64 -12.67
CA ARG A 26 12.33 1.77 -12.39
C ARG A 26 11.94 3.02 -13.17
N SER A 27 11.54 2.89 -14.44
CA SER A 27 11.03 4.02 -15.24
C SER A 27 9.76 4.61 -14.63
N ILE A 28 8.84 3.77 -14.14
CA ILE A 28 7.62 4.22 -13.47
C ILE A 28 7.94 4.99 -12.18
N ILE A 29 8.90 4.52 -11.39
CA ILE A 29 9.35 5.22 -10.17
C ILE A 29 9.98 6.57 -10.52
N ALA A 30 10.84 6.63 -11.54
CA ALA A 30 11.44 7.88 -11.99
C ALA A 30 10.39 8.92 -12.44
N ILE A 31 9.36 8.48 -13.18
CA ILE A 31 8.23 9.34 -13.59
C ILE A 31 7.46 9.84 -12.37
N ARG A 32 7.22 8.99 -11.38
CA ARG A 32 6.54 9.37 -10.15
C ARG A 32 7.30 10.45 -9.36
N ASP A 33 8.62 10.34 -9.30
CA ASP A 33 9.46 11.25 -8.53
C ASP A 33 9.61 12.60 -9.23
N ASN A 34 9.84 12.60 -10.55
CA ASN A 34 9.89 13.83 -11.37
C ASN A 34 9.63 13.50 -12.85
N GLU A 35 8.46 13.89 -13.35
CA GLU A 35 8.01 13.64 -14.72
C GLU A 35 8.90 14.34 -15.75
N THR A 36 9.24 15.61 -15.51
CA THR A 36 10.07 16.43 -16.43
C THR A 36 11.49 15.88 -16.53
N ALA A 37 12.08 15.46 -15.42
CA ALA A 37 13.42 14.88 -15.41
C ALA A 37 13.45 13.51 -16.12
N ALA A 38 12.38 12.71 -15.98
CA ALA A 38 12.23 11.44 -16.66
C ALA A 38 12.14 11.60 -18.18
N GLU A 39 11.37 12.60 -18.67
CA GLU A 39 11.32 12.95 -20.09
C GLU A 39 12.68 13.39 -20.62
N GLY A 40 13.39 14.26 -19.90
CA GLY A 40 14.74 14.69 -20.25
C GLY A 40 15.75 13.55 -20.32
N SER A 41 15.50 12.46 -19.60
CA SER A 41 16.30 11.22 -19.64
C SER A 41 15.90 10.24 -20.76
N GLY A 42 14.99 10.64 -21.66
CA GLY A 42 14.56 9.85 -22.82
C GLY A 42 13.48 8.82 -22.49
N ILE A 43 12.82 8.89 -21.33
CA ILE A 43 11.71 7.98 -20.98
C ILE A 43 10.44 8.50 -21.66
N ASN A 44 9.77 7.61 -22.42
CA ASN A 44 8.47 7.92 -23.01
C ASN A 44 7.38 7.86 -21.92
N VAL A 45 7.10 9.01 -21.29
CA VAL A 45 6.16 9.14 -20.17
C VAL A 45 4.74 8.74 -20.55
N PRO A 46 4.15 9.19 -21.69
CA PRO A 46 2.80 8.75 -22.09
C PRO A 46 2.68 7.25 -22.23
N ALA A 47 3.63 6.61 -22.91
CA ALA A 47 3.61 5.16 -23.11
C ALA A 47 3.73 4.40 -21.76
N ALA A 48 4.60 4.84 -20.87
CA ALA A 48 4.77 4.25 -19.54
C ALA A 48 3.48 4.36 -18.70
N LYS A 49 2.80 5.52 -18.73
CA LYS A 49 1.51 5.71 -18.07
C LYS A 49 0.44 4.76 -18.60
N VAL A 50 0.29 4.63 -19.91
CA VAL A 50 -0.69 3.73 -20.54
C VAL A 50 -0.43 2.27 -20.17
N ILE A 51 0.82 1.82 -20.24
CA ILE A 51 1.20 0.44 -19.88
C ILE A 51 0.90 0.17 -18.40
N THR A 52 1.24 1.10 -17.51
CA THR A 52 0.98 0.96 -16.06
C THR A 52 -0.52 0.88 -15.78
N PHE A 53 -1.32 1.70 -16.44
CA PHE A 53 -2.79 1.67 -16.33
C PHE A 53 -3.34 0.34 -16.84
N GLY A 54 -2.84 -0.17 -17.98
CA GLY A 54 -3.24 -1.46 -18.55
C GLY A 54 -2.97 -2.62 -17.58
N ILE A 55 -1.78 -2.66 -16.98
CA ILE A 55 -1.42 -3.68 -16.00
C ILE A 55 -2.30 -3.58 -14.74
N SER A 56 -2.54 -2.36 -14.25
CA SER A 56 -3.43 -2.12 -13.11
C SER A 56 -4.85 -2.61 -13.40
N ALA A 57 -5.39 -2.31 -14.59
CA ALA A 57 -6.71 -2.77 -15.02
C ALA A 57 -6.79 -4.30 -15.12
N ALA A 58 -5.76 -4.95 -15.63
CA ALA A 58 -5.69 -6.42 -15.70
C ALA A 58 -5.72 -7.04 -14.29
N LEU A 59 -4.94 -6.52 -13.35
CA LEU A 59 -4.94 -6.97 -11.96
C LEU A 59 -6.29 -6.73 -11.27
N ALA A 60 -6.92 -5.58 -11.53
CA ALA A 60 -8.27 -5.28 -11.03
C ALA A 60 -9.30 -6.27 -11.60
N GLY A 61 -9.18 -6.64 -12.88
CA GLY A 61 -10.02 -7.67 -13.50
C GLY A 61 -9.88 -9.04 -12.84
N VAL A 62 -8.66 -9.45 -12.51
CA VAL A 62 -8.42 -10.69 -11.74
C VAL A 62 -9.06 -10.59 -10.36
N GLY A 63 -8.90 -9.47 -9.63
CA GLY A 63 -9.55 -9.25 -8.34
C GLY A 63 -11.07 -9.31 -8.43
N GLY A 64 -11.66 -8.67 -9.45
CA GLY A 64 -13.11 -8.71 -9.71
C GLY A 64 -13.62 -10.11 -10.04
N SER A 65 -12.88 -10.91 -10.81
CA SER A 65 -13.25 -12.31 -11.10
C SER A 65 -13.20 -13.20 -9.87
N LEU A 66 -12.23 -12.99 -8.96
CA LEU A 66 -12.18 -13.68 -7.68
C LEU A 66 -13.38 -13.29 -6.79
N LEU A 67 -13.74 -12.01 -6.75
CA LEU A 67 -14.92 -11.55 -6.04
C LEU A 67 -16.19 -12.20 -6.58
N ALA A 68 -16.30 -12.34 -7.92
CA ALA A 68 -17.40 -13.03 -8.57
C ALA A 68 -17.49 -14.51 -8.19
N LEU A 69 -16.36 -15.19 -8.05
CA LEU A 69 -16.29 -16.59 -7.60
C LEU A 69 -16.64 -16.76 -6.11
N TYR A 70 -16.40 -15.73 -5.32
CA TYR A 70 -16.77 -15.72 -3.90
C TYR A 70 -18.27 -15.52 -3.73
N ASN A 71 -18.84 -14.52 -4.40
CA ASN A 71 -20.27 -14.25 -4.41
C ASN A 71 -20.94 -15.16 -5.42
N THR A 72 -21.81 -16.04 -4.98
CA THR A 72 -22.56 -17.00 -5.83
C THR A 72 -23.42 -16.29 -6.90
N ARG A 73 -23.74 -15.02 -6.69
CA ARG A 73 -24.47 -14.16 -7.63
C ARG A 73 -23.80 -12.78 -7.67
N VAL A 74 -23.40 -12.35 -8.84
CA VAL A 74 -22.88 -11.00 -9.09
C VAL A 74 -23.96 -10.19 -9.77
N SER A 75 -24.35 -9.11 -9.14
CA SER A 75 -25.25 -8.09 -9.70
C SER A 75 -24.51 -6.77 -9.88
N SER A 76 -25.07 -5.85 -10.64
CA SER A 76 -24.52 -4.48 -10.75
C SER A 76 -24.39 -3.77 -9.41
N GLY A 77 -25.18 -4.16 -8.40
CA GLY A 77 -25.07 -3.69 -7.03
C GLY A 77 -23.90 -4.27 -6.22
N SER A 78 -23.20 -5.29 -6.73
CA SER A 78 -22.05 -5.86 -6.04
C SER A 78 -20.81 -4.97 -6.10
N PHE A 79 -20.71 -4.08 -7.10
CA PHE A 79 -19.63 -3.13 -7.30
C PHE A 79 -20.10 -1.71 -6.93
N THR A 80 -20.25 -1.48 -5.64
CA THR A 80 -20.71 -0.18 -5.12
C THR A 80 -19.54 0.82 -5.03
N LEU A 81 -19.88 2.11 -5.04
CA LEU A 81 -18.93 3.19 -4.74
C LEU A 81 -18.26 2.96 -3.37
N THR A 82 -19.02 2.46 -2.39
CA THR A 82 -18.52 2.15 -1.05
C THR A 82 -17.41 1.11 -1.08
N LEU A 83 -17.52 0.07 -1.92
CA LEU A 83 -16.45 -0.91 -2.09
C LEU A 83 -15.16 -0.25 -2.60
N SER A 84 -15.28 0.62 -3.61
CA SER A 84 -14.13 1.35 -4.17
C SER A 84 -13.48 2.26 -3.15
N LEU A 85 -14.27 2.96 -2.33
CA LEU A 85 -13.78 3.79 -1.24
C LEU A 85 -13.09 2.96 -0.17
N ASN A 86 -13.64 1.81 0.22
CA ASN A 86 -13.00 0.92 1.19
C ASN A 86 -11.64 0.40 0.70
N ILE A 87 -11.53 0.05 -0.58
CA ILE A 87 -10.24 -0.36 -1.17
C ILE A 87 -9.24 0.81 -1.14
N LEU A 88 -9.68 2.02 -1.49
CA LEU A 88 -8.85 3.22 -1.43
C LEU A 88 -8.35 3.47 0.01
N VAL A 89 -9.24 3.37 0.99
CA VAL A 89 -8.91 3.50 2.41
C VAL A 89 -7.88 2.45 2.83
N ALA A 90 -8.04 1.19 2.41
CA ALA A 90 -7.08 0.12 2.67
C ALA A 90 -5.68 0.47 2.15
N VAL A 91 -5.59 0.97 0.92
CA VAL A 91 -4.32 1.34 0.29
C VAL A 91 -3.65 2.50 1.03
N VAL A 92 -4.43 3.52 1.42
CA VAL A 92 -3.91 4.69 2.15
C VAL A 92 -3.43 4.30 3.55
N ILE A 93 -4.20 3.51 4.30
CA ILE A 93 -3.83 3.01 5.63
C ILE A 93 -2.56 2.15 5.56
N GLY A 94 -2.48 1.27 4.56
CA GLY A 94 -1.32 0.40 4.37
C GLY A 94 -0.05 1.16 4.00
N GLY A 95 -0.18 2.29 3.30
CA GLY A 95 0.91 3.14 2.82
C GLY A 95 1.30 2.86 1.38
N THR A 96 1.19 3.89 0.55
CA THR A 96 1.44 3.86 -0.90
C THR A 96 2.90 3.56 -1.31
N PRO A 97 3.96 3.83 -0.50
CA PRO A 97 5.34 3.62 -0.96
C PRO A 97 5.80 2.16 -0.94
N SER A 98 5.02 1.24 -0.41
CA SER A 98 5.43 -0.16 -0.30
C SER A 98 4.46 -1.11 -0.99
N ILE A 99 5.00 -2.18 -1.60
CA ILE A 99 4.19 -3.24 -2.23
C ILE A 99 3.35 -4.00 -1.18
N LEU A 100 3.87 -4.14 0.04
CA LEU A 100 3.20 -4.81 1.16
C LEU A 100 2.14 -3.93 1.84
N GLY A 101 2.23 -2.60 1.67
CA GLY A 101 1.31 -1.65 2.29
C GLY A 101 -0.17 -1.98 2.05
N PRO A 102 -0.62 -2.03 0.79
CA PRO A 102 -2.02 -2.33 0.49
C PRO A 102 -2.51 -3.67 1.04
N ALA A 103 -1.65 -4.70 1.08
CA ALA A 103 -2.00 -6.00 1.64
C ALA A 103 -2.22 -5.91 3.16
N ILE A 104 -1.33 -5.23 3.88
CA ILE A 104 -1.46 -5.00 5.33
C ILE A 104 -2.69 -4.13 5.63
N GLY A 105 -2.93 -3.08 4.84
CA GLY A 105 -4.09 -2.22 4.97
C GLY A 105 -5.41 -2.97 4.73
N ALA A 106 -5.46 -3.85 3.73
CA ALA A 106 -6.63 -4.69 3.47
C ALA A 106 -6.91 -5.66 4.62
N ILE A 107 -5.88 -6.31 5.18
CA ILE A 107 -6.03 -7.19 6.35
C ILE A 107 -6.53 -6.37 7.54
N PHE A 108 -5.94 -5.20 7.80
CA PHE A 108 -6.35 -4.31 8.88
C PHE A 108 -7.83 -3.91 8.76
N LEU A 109 -8.27 -3.48 7.56
CA LEU A 109 -9.67 -3.11 7.34
C LEU A 109 -10.63 -4.29 7.52
N ASN A 110 -10.29 -5.49 7.02
CA ASN A 110 -11.13 -6.67 7.22
C ASN A 110 -11.25 -7.01 8.70
N VAL A 111 -10.14 -7.06 9.44
CA VAL A 111 -10.17 -7.32 10.88
C VAL A 111 -10.97 -6.24 11.61
N PHE A 112 -10.80 -4.98 11.25
CA PHE A 112 -11.56 -3.89 11.86
C PHE A 112 -13.06 -4.02 11.60
N THR A 113 -13.44 -4.28 10.36
CA THR A 113 -14.85 -4.37 9.96
C THR A 113 -15.52 -5.64 10.50
N ASP A 114 -14.85 -6.80 10.42
CA ASP A 114 -15.46 -8.10 10.72
C ASP A 114 -15.38 -8.45 12.21
N VAL A 115 -14.37 -7.97 12.93
CA VAL A 115 -14.15 -8.31 14.34
C VAL A 115 -14.65 -7.20 15.26
N ILE A 116 -14.35 -5.96 14.97
CA ILE A 116 -14.65 -4.82 15.87
C ILE A 116 -16.08 -4.32 15.68
N THR A 117 -16.56 -4.22 14.44
CA THR A 117 -17.89 -3.67 14.14
C THR A 117 -19.05 -4.49 14.73
N PRO A 118 -19.04 -5.84 14.74
CA PRO A 118 -20.12 -6.64 15.32
C PRO A 118 -20.27 -6.45 16.84
N GLU A 119 -19.18 -6.20 17.54
CA GLU A 119 -19.16 -6.02 19.00
C GLU A 119 -19.72 -4.64 19.44
N LEU A 120 -19.88 -3.68 18.50
CA LEU A 120 -20.38 -2.35 18.83
C LEU A 120 -21.91 -2.36 18.97
N PRO A 121 -22.48 -1.52 19.88
CA PRO A 121 -23.92 -1.28 19.97
C PRO A 121 -24.51 -0.82 18.62
N ASN A 122 -25.78 -1.15 18.38
CA ASN A 122 -26.44 -0.86 17.09
C ASN A 122 -26.42 0.62 16.70
N ASP A 123 -26.45 1.51 17.68
CA ASP A 123 -26.37 2.96 17.47
C ASP A 123 -25.01 3.38 16.88
N VAL A 124 -23.94 2.68 17.22
CA VAL A 124 -22.58 2.98 16.76
C VAL A 124 -22.28 2.34 15.38
N LYS A 125 -23.00 1.25 15.02
CA LYS A 125 -22.85 0.61 13.70
C LYS A 125 -23.18 1.55 12.56
N SER A 126 -24.16 2.44 12.75
CA SER A 126 -24.56 3.44 11.75
C SER A 126 -23.48 4.50 11.50
N VAL A 127 -22.61 4.74 12.47
CA VAL A 127 -21.51 5.72 12.36
C VAL A 127 -20.15 5.07 12.03
N THR A 128 -20.09 3.76 11.83
CA THR A 128 -18.86 3.05 11.45
C THR A 128 -18.14 3.65 10.24
N PRO A 129 -18.82 4.04 9.13
CA PRO A 129 -18.16 4.70 8.01
C PRO A 129 -17.55 6.05 8.38
N LEU A 130 -18.16 6.77 9.32
CA LEU A 130 -17.65 8.05 9.80
C LEU A 130 -16.44 7.86 10.68
N ILE A 131 -16.43 6.82 11.53
CA ILE A 131 -15.27 6.43 12.35
C ILE A 131 -14.10 6.02 11.45
N LEU A 132 -14.34 5.22 10.42
CA LEU A 132 -13.33 4.83 9.45
C LEU A 132 -12.78 6.03 8.68
N GLY A 133 -13.63 6.96 8.27
CA GLY A 133 -13.23 8.20 7.62
C GLY A 133 -12.37 9.09 8.53
N ALA A 134 -12.79 9.26 9.79
CA ALA A 134 -12.02 10.02 10.79
C ALA A 134 -10.67 9.35 11.09
N LEU A 135 -10.65 8.03 11.24
CA LEU A 135 -9.43 7.25 11.42
C LEU A 135 -8.46 7.44 10.25
N LEU A 136 -8.99 7.44 9.01
CA LEU A 136 -8.19 7.69 7.81
C LEU A 136 -7.56 9.08 7.84
N VAL A 137 -8.33 10.12 8.16
CA VAL A 137 -7.82 11.50 8.25
C VAL A 137 -6.73 11.62 9.31
N VAL A 138 -6.97 11.06 10.50
CA VAL A 138 -5.97 11.07 11.59
C VAL A 138 -4.71 10.31 11.15
N LEU A 139 -4.86 9.15 10.53
CA LEU A 139 -3.72 8.35 10.08
C LEU A 139 -2.93 9.04 8.98
N MET A 140 -3.61 9.75 8.07
CA MET A 140 -2.97 10.54 7.01
C MET A 140 -2.20 11.73 7.57
N LEU A 141 -2.69 12.37 8.64
CA LEU A 141 -2.00 13.48 9.31
C LEU A 141 -0.80 13.01 10.14
N VAL A 142 -0.94 11.89 10.85
CA VAL A 142 0.11 11.37 11.75
C VAL A 142 1.14 10.53 11.01
N ALA A 143 0.71 9.80 9.99
CA ALA A 143 1.52 8.84 9.25
C ALA A 143 1.36 8.99 7.74
N PRO A 144 1.91 10.03 7.10
CA PRO A 144 1.77 10.26 5.66
C PRO A 144 2.32 9.11 4.79
N GLY A 145 3.12 8.22 5.36
CA GLY A 145 3.60 7.00 4.72
C GLY A 145 2.80 5.74 5.04
N GLY A 146 1.68 5.84 5.76
CA GLY A 146 0.90 4.70 6.25
C GLY A 146 1.63 3.88 7.32
N ILE A 147 1.03 2.75 7.71
CA ILE A 147 1.58 1.85 8.75
C ILE A 147 2.99 1.37 8.39
N VAL A 148 3.21 1.02 7.13
CA VAL A 148 4.53 0.54 6.66
C VAL A 148 5.55 1.68 6.62
N GLY A 149 5.12 2.92 6.32
CA GLY A 149 5.98 4.10 6.37
C GLY A 149 6.48 4.40 7.78
N LEU A 150 5.63 4.32 8.78
CA LEU A 150 6.00 4.46 10.20
C LEU A 150 7.02 3.41 10.62
N TYR A 151 6.79 2.14 10.25
CA TYR A 151 7.74 1.06 10.55
C TYR A 151 9.12 1.32 9.95
N ARG A 152 9.18 1.71 8.67
CA ARG A 152 10.44 2.05 7.99
C ARG A 152 11.17 3.23 8.63
N GLN A 153 10.43 4.30 9.00
CA GLN A 153 11.02 5.46 9.68
C GLN A 153 11.55 5.10 11.06
N THR A 154 10.83 4.27 11.81
CA THR A 154 11.26 3.83 13.13
C THR A 154 12.52 2.96 13.05
N VAL A 155 12.55 2.01 12.12
CA VAL A 155 13.72 1.16 11.89
C VAL A 155 14.92 1.99 11.42
N ALA A 156 14.73 2.95 10.51
CA ALA A 156 15.79 3.84 10.04
C ALA A 156 16.34 4.72 11.15
N ARG A 157 15.51 5.23 12.06
CA ARG A 157 15.94 6.01 13.23
C ARG A 157 16.77 5.17 14.22
N ILE A 158 16.37 3.92 14.43
CA ILE A 158 17.10 2.99 15.32
C ILE A 158 18.46 2.61 14.69
N ALA A 159 18.49 2.33 13.38
CA ALA A 159 19.72 2.02 12.65
C ALA A 159 20.67 3.24 12.61
N GLY A 160 20.16 4.45 12.37
CA GLY A 160 20.95 5.67 12.37
C GLY A 160 21.58 5.98 13.74
N ARG A 161 20.84 5.71 14.84
CA ARG A 161 21.39 5.86 16.20
C ARG A 161 22.54 4.88 16.49
N ARG A 162 22.43 3.63 15.98
CA ARG A 162 23.51 2.64 16.13
C ARG A 162 24.76 3.01 15.33
N ALA A 163 24.60 3.55 14.13
CA ALA A 163 25.71 4.04 13.32
C ALA A 163 26.43 5.24 13.96
N ALA A 164 25.66 6.21 14.49
CA ALA A 164 26.21 7.38 15.16
C ALA A 164 26.98 7.01 16.44
N SER A 165 26.52 6.03 17.21
CA SER A 165 27.21 5.55 18.40
C SER A 165 28.51 4.79 18.07
N ALA A 166 28.55 4.07 16.95
CA ALA A 166 29.75 3.38 16.48
C ALA A 166 30.82 4.37 16.00
N THR A 167 30.43 5.42 15.28
CA THR A 167 31.37 6.48 14.81
C THR A 167 31.93 7.31 15.96
N ALA A 168 31.14 7.56 17.00
CA ALA A 168 31.59 8.29 18.21
C ALA A 168 32.60 7.49 19.04
N ALA A 169 32.59 6.17 18.95
CA ALA A 169 33.54 5.29 19.65
C ALA A 169 34.91 5.17 18.95
N ASP A 170 34.98 5.53 17.66
CA ASP A 170 36.19 5.34 16.81
C ASP A 170 36.92 6.67 16.52
N THR A 171 36.55 7.77 17.20
CA THR A 171 37.33 9.03 17.12
C THR A 171 38.57 8.90 17.98
N PRO A 172 39.81 8.86 17.39
CA PRO A 172 41.03 8.86 18.18
C PRO A 172 41.15 10.16 18.95
N VAL A 173 41.43 10.05 20.24
CA VAL A 173 41.72 11.18 21.13
C VAL A 173 42.90 11.97 20.54
N PRO A 174 42.77 13.27 20.25
CA PRO A 174 43.91 14.06 19.79
C PRO A 174 44.96 14.09 20.91
N THR A 175 46.09 13.46 20.67
CA THR A 175 47.27 13.61 21.50
C THR A 175 47.74 15.06 21.39
N ALA A 176 47.57 15.84 22.44
CA ALA A 176 48.10 17.18 22.57
C ALA A 176 49.64 17.15 22.64
N PRO A 177 50.35 18.18 22.08
CA PRO A 177 51.80 18.27 22.07
C PRO A 177 52.42 18.49 23.45
#